data_1ce845154e2c29ff1516b5b8b5f8b889
#
_entry.id   1ce845154e2c29ff1516b5b8b5f8b889
#
_cell.length_a   1.000
_cell.length_b   1.000
_cell.length_c   1.000
_cell.angle_alpha   90.00
_cell.angle_beta   90.00
_cell.angle_gamma   90.00
#
_symmetry.space_group_name_H-M   'P 1'
#
loop_
_entity.id
_entity.type
_entity.pdbx_description
1 polymer ?
#
loop_
_entity_poly.entity_id
_entity_poly.type
_entity_poly.pdbx_seq_one_letter_code
_entity_poly.pdbx_strand_id
1 'polypeptide(L)'
;MYEDAISAKRLLFPCSTICRKRVDPETAKYFMEISNLFDNKEIDLDERSTICANALEETRGKELELSTDAVISHTLQVLVEGCELEQLCTFLRNCIGYFPVIAMDKNGSHVAEAALKSLATHLEDEASRIMIEEILNKICKVLFFLIGNIFSCDGACI
;
A
#
# COMPACT_ATOMS: atom_id res chain seq x y z
N MET A 1 12.14 0.82 18.05
CA MET A 1 11.41 2.10 18.23
C MET A 1 12.12 3.33 17.70
N TYR A 2 13.44 3.34 17.59
CA TYR A 2 14.20 4.51 17.05
C TYR A 2 14.46 4.40 15.53
N GLU A 3 14.48 3.21 14.97
CA GLU A 3 14.71 3.01 13.53
C GLU A 3 13.52 3.42 12.65
N ASP A 4 12.30 3.27 13.14
CA ASP A 4 11.09 3.68 12.43
C ASP A 4 10.98 5.20 12.27
N ALA A 5 11.48 5.96 13.26
CA ALA A 5 11.50 7.43 13.21
C ALA A 5 12.55 7.99 12.24
N ILE A 6 13.65 7.27 12.02
CA ILE A 6 14.72 7.65 11.07
C ILE A 6 14.27 7.36 9.62
N SER A 7 13.53 6.28 9.41
CA SER A 7 12.92 5.97 8.11
C SER A 7 11.89 7.02 7.71
N ALA A 8 11.02 7.42 8.64
CA ALA A 8 10.03 8.49 8.42
C ALA A 8 10.69 9.86 8.12
N LYS A 9 11.82 10.18 8.78
CA LYS A 9 12.58 11.42 8.50
C LYS A 9 13.17 11.48 7.09
N ARG A 10 13.52 10.34 6.51
CA ARG A 10 14.01 10.28 5.11
C ARG A 10 12.91 10.51 4.07
N LEU A 11 11.63 10.26 4.45
CA LEU A 11 10.47 10.45 3.57
C LEU A 11 9.95 11.89 3.56
N LEU A 12 10.42 12.75 4.47
CA LEU A 12 9.87 14.09 4.67
C LEU A 12 10.44 15.20 3.76
N PHE A 13 11.36 14.91 2.83
CA PHE A 13 11.96 15.96 1.96
C PHE A 13 12.31 15.46 0.58
N PRO A 14 12.23 16.33 -0.41
CA PRO A 14 11.14 17.15 -0.89
C PRO A 14 10.41 16.49 -2.06
N CYS A 15 9.28 16.99 -2.42
CA CYS A 15 8.44 16.56 -3.55
C CYS A 15 9.13 16.52 -4.93
N SER A 16 10.41 16.86 -5.03
CA SER A 16 11.17 16.94 -6.27
C SER A 16 12.14 15.79 -6.54
N THR A 17 12.35 14.85 -5.60
CA THR A 17 13.32 13.77 -5.82
C THR A 17 12.97 12.48 -5.08
N ILE A 18 11.72 12.06 -5.06
CA ILE A 18 11.45 10.63 -4.95
C ILE A 18 11.83 10.08 -6.32
N CYS A 19 13.08 9.62 -6.42
CA CYS A 19 13.53 8.91 -7.58
C CYS A 19 12.63 7.67 -7.69
N ARG A 20 11.59 7.74 -8.53
CA ARG A 20 10.71 6.61 -8.82
C ARG A 20 11.61 5.53 -9.40
N LYS A 21 11.97 4.60 -8.56
CA LYS A 21 12.71 3.44 -9.01
C LYS A 21 11.80 2.71 -9.98
N ARG A 22 12.29 2.51 -11.18
CA ARG A 22 11.53 1.82 -12.22
C ARG A 22 11.37 0.37 -11.81
N VAL A 23 10.16 -0.14 -11.93
CA VAL A 23 9.88 -1.57 -11.70
C VAL A 23 10.72 -2.39 -12.68
N ASP A 24 11.37 -3.42 -12.17
CA ASP A 24 12.17 -4.31 -13.02
C ASP A 24 11.28 -5.07 -14.03
N PRO A 25 11.82 -5.41 -15.22
CA PRO A 25 11.01 -6.00 -16.28
C PRO A 25 10.40 -7.36 -15.94
N GLU A 26 11.04 -8.16 -15.10
CA GLU A 26 10.53 -9.48 -14.69
C GLU A 26 9.35 -9.31 -13.76
N THR A 27 9.46 -8.43 -12.77
CA THR A 27 8.33 -8.07 -11.90
C THR A 27 7.17 -7.47 -12.69
N ALA A 28 7.45 -6.57 -13.63
CA ALA A 28 6.40 -5.99 -14.48
C ALA A 28 5.68 -7.06 -15.32
N LYS A 29 6.43 -7.98 -15.89
CA LYS A 29 5.88 -9.11 -16.66
C LYS A 29 5.00 -9.99 -15.78
N TYR A 30 5.46 -10.35 -14.57
CA TYR A 30 4.71 -11.14 -13.62
C TYR A 30 3.34 -10.52 -13.30
N PHE A 31 3.29 -9.23 -12.94
CA PHE A 31 2.03 -8.56 -12.63
C PHE A 31 1.13 -8.38 -13.85
N MET A 32 1.68 -8.29 -15.04
CA MET A 32 0.90 -8.28 -16.28
C MET A 32 0.25 -9.65 -16.54
N GLU A 33 0.95 -10.74 -16.29
CA GLU A 33 0.40 -12.09 -16.37
C GLU A 33 -0.73 -12.31 -15.37
N ILE A 34 -0.57 -11.82 -14.12
CA ILE A 34 -1.63 -11.83 -13.10
C ILE A 34 -2.85 -11.03 -13.56
N SER A 35 -2.66 -9.83 -14.11
CA SER A 35 -3.77 -9.04 -14.66
C SER A 35 -4.56 -9.80 -15.72
N ASN A 36 -3.86 -10.42 -16.66
CA ASN A 36 -4.48 -11.22 -17.70
C ASN A 36 -5.25 -12.44 -17.16
N LEU A 37 -4.75 -13.06 -16.09
CA LEU A 37 -5.46 -14.15 -15.42
C LEU A 37 -6.77 -13.67 -14.79
N PHE A 38 -6.80 -12.49 -14.16
CA PHE A 38 -8.03 -11.94 -13.57
C PHE A 38 -9.06 -11.49 -14.61
N ASP A 39 -8.63 -11.07 -15.78
CA ASP A 39 -9.51 -10.74 -16.90
C ASP A 39 -10.19 -12.00 -17.48
N ASN A 40 -9.58 -13.16 -17.26
CA ASN A 40 -10.12 -14.43 -17.66
C ASN A 40 -11.15 -14.93 -16.61
N LYS A 41 -12.43 -14.94 -16.97
CA LYS A 41 -13.56 -15.25 -16.07
C LYS A 41 -13.65 -16.72 -15.62
N GLU A 42 -12.70 -17.56 -15.98
CA GLU A 42 -12.70 -19.00 -15.70
C GLU A 42 -12.06 -19.39 -14.36
N ILE A 43 -11.48 -18.41 -13.62
CA ILE A 43 -10.81 -18.66 -12.35
C ILE A 43 -11.86 -18.79 -11.24
N ASP A 44 -11.82 -19.89 -10.47
CA ASP A 44 -12.67 -20.07 -9.31
C ASP A 44 -12.20 -19.20 -8.11
N LEU A 45 -13.04 -19.11 -7.08
CA LEU A 45 -12.76 -18.22 -5.92
C LEU A 45 -11.55 -18.66 -5.11
N ASP A 46 -11.32 -19.97 -4.96
CA ASP A 46 -10.21 -20.51 -4.18
C ASP A 46 -8.89 -20.30 -4.90
N GLU A 47 -8.87 -20.52 -6.21
CA GLU A 47 -7.73 -20.25 -7.07
C GLU A 47 -7.39 -18.75 -7.07
N ARG A 48 -8.41 -17.89 -7.16
CA ARG A 48 -8.26 -16.43 -7.09
C ARG A 48 -7.64 -15.97 -5.78
N SER A 49 -8.10 -16.49 -4.64
CA SER A 49 -7.55 -16.17 -3.32
C SER A 49 -6.07 -16.58 -3.24
N THR A 50 -5.71 -17.76 -3.75
CA THR A 50 -4.32 -18.24 -3.79
C THR A 50 -3.43 -17.35 -4.66
N ILE A 51 -3.91 -16.94 -5.84
CA ILE A 51 -3.17 -16.02 -6.72
C ILE A 51 -2.96 -14.67 -6.03
N CYS A 52 -4.00 -14.12 -5.38
CA CYS A 52 -3.89 -12.87 -4.63
C CYS A 52 -2.84 -12.96 -3.54
N ALA A 53 -2.83 -14.05 -2.74
CA ALA A 53 -1.87 -14.26 -1.66
C ALA A 53 -0.43 -14.29 -2.19
N ASN A 54 -0.17 -15.07 -3.22
CA ASN A 54 1.16 -15.19 -3.84
C ASN A 54 1.62 -13.87 -4.46
N ALA A 55 0.73 -13.19 -5.18
CA ALA A 55 1.06 -11.94 -5.83
C ALA A 55 1.34 -10.81 -4.83
N LEU A 56 0.61 -10.74 -3.71
CA LEU A 56 0.88 -9.78 -2.64
C LEU A 56 2.21 -10.09 -1.91
N GLU A 57 2.58 -11.36 -1.75
CA GLU A 57 3.89 -11.72 -1.21
C GLU A 57 5.03 -11.24 -2.12
N GLU A 58 4.87 -11.29 -3.44
CA GLU A 58 5.85 -10.76 -4.41
C GLU A 58 5.98 -9.23 -4.37
N THR A 59 5.04 -8.51 -3.75
CA THR A 59 5.17 -7.06 -3.56
C THR A 59 6.15 -6.69 -2.46
N ARG A 60 6.54 -7.62 -1.60
CA ARG A 60 7.34 -7.38 -0.40
C ARG A 60 8.66 -6.65 -0.73
N GLY A 61 8.84 -5.49 -0.10
CA GLY A 61 9.99 -4.61 -0.32
C GLY A 61 9.93 -3.76 -1.60
N LYS A 62 8.85 -3.86 -2.37
CA LYS A 62 8.60 -3.10 -3.61
C LYS A 62 7.24 -2.37 -3.59
N GLU A 63 6.57 -2.32 -2.44
CA GLU A 63 5.19 -1.84 -2.30
C GLU A 63 5.01 -0.42 -2.85
N LEU A 64 5.95 0.48 -2.55
CA LEU A 64 5.92 1.85 -3.05
C LEU A 64 6.02 1.91 -4.58
N GLU A 65 7.00 1.21 -5.14
CA GLU A 65 7.27 1.20 -6.58
C GLU A 65 6.08 0.65 -7.36
N LEU A 66 5.54 -0.48 -6.89
CA LEU A 66 4.42 -1.17 -7.54
C LEU A 66 3.11 -0.40 -7.40
N SER A 67 2.85 0.18 -6.22
CA SER A 67 1.62 0.96 -5.99
C SER A 67 1.57 2.24 -6.80
N THR A 68 2.71 2.82 -7.13
CA THR A 68 2.80 4.08 -7.90
C THR A 68 3.02 3.87 -9.40
N ASP A 69 3.20 2.63 -9.83
CA ASP A 69 3.30 2.30 -11.26
C ASP A 69 1.94 2.43 -11.96
N ALA A 70 1.93 3.00 -13.16
CA ALA A 70 0.70 3.31 -13.89
C ALA A 70 -0.13 2.09 -14.32
N VAL A 71 0.52 0.94 -14.52
CA VAL A 71 -0.11 -0.30 -14.97
C VAL A 71 -0.34 -1.23 -13.77
N ILE A 72 0.70 -1.48 -12.98
CA ILE A 72 0.67 -2.45 -11.89
C ILE A 72 -0.27 -2.02 -10.76
N SER A 73 -0.44 -0.71 -10.53
CA SER A 73 -1.39 -0.19 -9.54
C SER A 73 -2.82 -0.69 -9.75
N HIS A 74 -3.26 -0.88 -10.99
CA HIS A 74 -4.57 -1.46 -11.29
C HIS A 74 -4.66 -2.94 -10.87
N THR A 75 -3.61 -3.70 -11.13
CA THR A 75 -3.54 -5.10 -10.68
C THR A 75 -3.55 -5.17 -9.16
N LEU A 76 -2.78 -4.30 -8.48
CA LEU A 76 -2.77 -4.25 -7.02
C LEU A 76 -4.14 -3.91 -6.41
N GLN A 77 -4.94 -3.03 -7.02
CA GLN A 77 -6.31 -2.77 -6.57
C GLN A 77 -7.13 -4.06 -6.53
N VAL A 78 -7.09 -4.84 -7.62
CA VAL A 78 -7.81 -6.12 -7.71
C VAL A 78 -7.29 -7.13 -6.67
N LEU A 79 -5.97 -7.16 -6.44
CA LEU A 79 -5.35 -8.06 -5.47
C LEU A 79 -5.77 -7.74 -4.02
N VAL A 80 -5.74 -6.47 -3.62
CA VAL A 80 -6.13 -6.06 -2.26
C VAL A 80 -7.63 -6.18 -2.00
N GLU A 81 -8.45 -6.15 -3.03
CA GLU A 81 -9.89 -6.41 -2.93
C GLU A 81 -10.22 -7.90 -2.86
N GLY A 82 -9.39 -8.76 -3.47
CA GLY A 82 -9.63 -10.20 -3.57
C GLY A 82 -8.86 -11.07 -2.57
N CYS A 83 -7.98 -10.49 -1.74
CA CYS A 83 -7.19 -11.25 -0.77
C CYS A 83 -7.88 -11.41 0.58
N GLU A 84 -7.40 -12.36 1.37
CA GLU A 84 -7.82 -12.54 2.76
C GLU A 84 -7.30 -11.38 3.65
N LEU A 85 -8.00 -11.14 4.76
CA LEU A 85 -7.67 -10.05 5.69
C LEU A 85 -6.21 -10.10 6.17
N GLU A 86 -5.67 -11.26 6.45
CA GLU A 86 -4.30 -11.42 6.94
C GLU A 86 -3.26 -10.92 5.91
N GLN A 87 -3.46 -11.25 4.64
CA GLN A 87 -2.60 -10.80 3.55
C GLN A 87 -2.71 -9.29 3.33
N LEU A 88 -3.94 -8.77 3.36
CA LEU A 88 -4.19 -7.33 3.28
C LEU A 88 -3.50 -6.57 4.41
N CYS A 89 -3.62 -7.07 5.64
CA CYS A 89 -2.97 -6.49 6.80
C CYS A 89 -1.44 -6.52 6.69
N THR A 90 -0.88 -7.60 6.17
CA THR A 90 0.55 -7.74 5.94
C THR A 90 1.04 -6.74 4.89
N PHE A 91 0.35 -6.63 3.76
CA PHE A 91 0.63 -5.63 2.73
C PHE A 91 0.60 -4.21 3.29
N LEU A 92 -0.45 -3.86 4.03
CA LEU A 92 -0.57 -2.54 4.64
C LEU A 92 0.51 -2.26 5.70
N ARG A 93 0.90 -3.25 6.51
CA ARG A 93 2.03 -3.09 7.47
C ARG A 93 3.33 -2.74 6.74
N ASN A 94 3.58 -3.36 5.60
CA ASN A 94 4.75 -3.05 4.78
C ASN A 94 4.66 -1.65 4.15
N CYS A 95 3.45 -1.17 3.87
CA CYS A 95 3.21 0.17 3.32
C CYS A 95 3.28 1.31 4.34
N ILE A 96 3.20 1.06 5.65
CA ILE A 96 2.98 2.11 6.68
C ILE A 96 3.96 3.27 6.53
N GLY A 97 5.25 3.00 6.40
CA GLY A 97 6.29 4.04 6.26
C GLY A 97 6.17 4.87 4.98
N TYR A 98 5.57 4.33 3.93
CA TYR A 98 5.39 4.96 2.62
C TYR A 98 3.93 5.35 2.34
N PHE A 99 3.03 5.04 3.26
CA PHE A 99 1.60 5.21 3.04
C PHE A 99 1.21 6.63 2.62
N PRO A 100 1.75 7.69 3.21
CA PRO A 100 1.46 9.05 2.78
C PRO A 100 1.88 9.31 1.32
N VAL A 101 3.02 8.76 0.91
CA VAL A 101 3.53 8.92 -0.46
C VAL A 101 2.63 8.17 -1.44
N ILE A 102 2.24 6.94 -1.09
CA ILE A 102 1.31 6.14 -1.89
C ILE A 102 -0.04 6.86 -2.00
N ALA A 103 -0.58 7.34 -0.89
CA ALA A 103 -1.88 8.01 -0.84
C ALA A 103 -1.93 9.35 -1.61
N MET A 104 -0.80 10.02 -1.75
CA MET A 104 -0.69 11.29 -2.50
C MET A 104 -0.31 11.08 -3.97
N ASP A 105 0.11 9.89 -4.35
CA ASP A 105 0.45 9.58 -5.73
C ASP A 105 -0.80 9.38 -6.59
N LYS A 106 -0.74 9.79 -7.85
CA LYS A 106 -1.85 9.68 -8.79
C LYS A 106 -2.40 8.25 -8.94
N ASN A 107 -1.52 7.26 -9.00
CA ASN A 107 -1.89 5.86 -9.16
C ASN A 107 -2.02 5.18 -7.79
N GLY A 108 -1.10 5.46 -6.87
CA GLY A 108 -1.05 4.90 -5.53
C GLY A 108 -2.27 5.22 -4.68
N SER A 109 -2.89 6.40 -4.86
CA SER A 109 -4.11 6.78 -4.15
C SER A 109 -5.25 5.78 -4.35
N HIS A 110 -5.38 5.21 -5.54
CA HIS A 110 -6.39 4.21 -5.83
C HIS A 110 -6.10 2.88 -5.14
N VAL A 111 -4.83 2.49 -5.02
CA VAL A 111 -4.42 1.29 -4.24
C VAL A 111 -4.70 1.50 -2.76
N ALA A 112 -4.34 2.66 -2.20
CA ALA A 112 -4.60 3.01 -0.81
C ALA A 112 -6.11 3.01 -0.51
N GLU A 113 -6.92 3.60 -1.37
CA GLU A 113 -8.38 3.63 -1.25
C GLU A 113 -8.97 2.22 -1.30
N ALA A 114 -8.58 1.39 -2.27
CA ALA A 114 -9.05 0.01 -2.40
C ALA A 114 -8.69 -0.82 -1.16
N ALA A 115 -7.47 -0.69 -0.65
CA ALA A 115 -7.02 -1.39 0.56
C ALA A 115 -7.81 -0.96 1.80
N LEU A 116 -8.04 0.33 2.00
CA LEU A 116 -8.83 0.82 3.14
C LEU A 116 -10.31 0.42 3.04
N LYS A 117 -10.89 0.45 1.86
CA LYS A 117 -12.26 -0.04 1.62
C LYS A 117 -12.37 -1.54 1.91
N SER A 118 -11.39 -2.32 1.48
CA SER A 118 -11.34 -3.77 1.76
C SER A 118 -11.22 -4.04 3.27
N LEU A 119 -10.40 -3.29 4.01
CA LEU A 119 -10.37 -3.38 5.48
C LEU A 119 -11.74 -3.13 6.12
N ALA A 120 -12.45 -2.14 5.63
CA ALA A 120 -13.75 -1.75 6.18
C ALA A 120 -14.80 -2.88 6.11
N THR A 121 -14.71 -3.78 5.13
CA THR A 121 -15.61 -4.93 5.00
C THR A 121 -15.45 -5.96 6.11
N HIS A 122 -14.32 -5.94 6.84
CA HIS A 122 -14.01 -6.88 7.92
C HIS A 122 -14.24 -6.32 9.34
N LEU A 123 -14.83 -5.12 9.48
CA LEU A 123 -15.02 -4.47 10.78
C LEU A 123 -16.11 -5.11 11.66
N GLU A 124 -16.95 -5.93 11.10
CA GLU A 124 -18.04 -6.57 11.85
C GLU A 124 -17.54 -7.68 12.79
N ASP A 125 -16.41 -8.31 12.47
CA ASP A 125 -15.79 -9.33 13.31
C ASP A 125 -14.88 -8.70 14.37
N GLU A 126 -15.09 -9.08 15.65
CA GLU A 126 -14.37 -8.51 16.79
C GLU A 126 -12.85 -8.76 16.73
N ALA A 127 -12.45 -9.99 16.36
CA ALA A 127 -11.02 -10.34 16.26
C ALA A 127 -10.33 -9.57 15.12
N SER A 128 -11.00 -9.44 13.98
CA SER A 128 -10.55 -8.65 12.84
C SER A 128 -10.42 -7.18 13.17
N ARG A 129 -11.37 -6.63 13.96
CA ARG A 129 -11.37 -5.23 14.38
C ARG A 129 -10.10 -4.84 15.11
N ILE A 130 -9.60 -5.65 16.03
CA ILE A 130 -8.37 -5.37 16.80
C ILE A 130 -7.18 -5.22 15.86
N MET A 131 -7.05 -6.12 14.90
CA MET A 131 -5.98 -6.10 13.90
C MET A 131 -6.07 -4.87 12.97
N ILE A 132 -7.28 -4.53 12.55
CA ILE A 132 -7.56 -3.38 11.70
C ILE A 132 -7.25 -2.07 12.44
N GLU A 133 -7.68 -1.94 13.69
CA GLU A 133 -7.42 -0.77 14.53
C GLU A 133 -5.91 -0.55 14.75
N GLU A 134 -5.13 -1.61 14.95
CA GLU A 134 -3.67 -1.52 15.05
C GLU A 134 -3.06 -0.89 13.80
N ILE A 135 -3.46 -1.34 12.62
CA ILE A 135 -2.95 -0.84 11.33
C ILE A 135 -3.37 0.60 11.10
N LEU A 136 -4.66 0.91 11.30
CA LEU A 136 -5.18 2.27 11.14
C LEU A 136 -4.51 3.26 12.08
N ASN A 137 -4.27 2.88 13.34
CA ASN A 137 -3.54 3.70 14.30
C ASN A 137 -2.11 3.99 13.85
N LYS A 138 -1.41 3.02 13.27
CA LYS A 138 -0.07 3.20 12.74
C LYS A 138 -0.07 4.14 11.52
N ILE A 139 -1.00 3.95 10.60
CA ILE A 139 -1.18 4.84 9.44
C ILE A 139 -1.49 6.26 9.89
N CYS A 140 -2.43 6.45 10.82
CA CYS A 140 -2.78 7.76 11.36
C CYS A 140 -1.58 8.44 12.01
N LYS A 141 -0.76 7.72 12.79
CA LYS A 141 0.45 8.30 13.43
C LYS A 141 1.42 8.83 12.38
N VAL A 142 1.64 8.11 11.29
CA VAL A 142 2.53 8.55 10.20
C VAL A 142 1.96 9.78 9.50
N LEU A 143 0.65 9.81 9.23
CA LEU A 143 -0.03 10.96 8.63
C LEU A 143 0.03 12.20 9.54
N PHE A 144 -0.26 12.05 10.84
CA PHE A 144 -0.18 13.15 11.82
C PHE A 144 1.23 13.70 11.95
N PHE A 145 2.24 12.85 11.96
CA PHE A 145 3.63 13.28 11.99
C PHE A 145 3.99 14.11 10.78
N LEU A 146 3.53 13.74 9.59
CA LEU A 146 3.69 14.51 8.35
C LEU A 146 3.04 15.88 8.43
N ILE A 147 1.76 15.94 8.82
CA ILE A 147 1.00 17.19 8.96
C ILE A 147 1.68 18.11 9.98
N GLY A 148 2.07 17.60 11.14
CA GLY A 148 2.76 18.38 12.17
C GLY A 148 4.08 19.01 11.71
N ASN A 149 4.83 18.31 10.86
CA ASN A 149 6.07 18.85 10.30
C ASN A 149 5.84 19.90 9.20
N ILE A 150 4.79 19.76 8.39
CA ILE A 150 4.42 20.77 7.38
C ILE A 150 4.07 22.08 8.06
N PHE A 151 3.23 22.07 9.10
CA PHE A 151 2.84 23.28 9.82
C PHE A 151 3.96 23.87 10.69
N SER A 152 4.97 23.08 11.09
CA SER A 152 6.13 23.58 11.84
C SER A 152 7.15 24.29 10.95
N CYS A 153 7.19 24.01 9.65
CA CYS A 153 8.08 24.69 8.71
C CYS A 153 7.59 26.10 8.29
N ASP A 154 6.29 26.36 8.36
CA ASP A 154 5.72 27.67 8.00
C ASP A 154 5.94 28.76 9.08
N GLY A 155 6.39 28.37 10.28
CA GLY A 155 6.71 29.29 11.38
C GLY A 155 8.13 29.87 11.40
N ALA A 156 8.99 29.47 10.45
CA ALA A 156 10.41 29.91 10.42
C ALA A 156 10.75 30.93 9.35
N CYS A 157 9.75 31.54 8.72
CA CYS A 157 9.92 32.67 7.80
C CYS A 157 9.24 33.93 8.35
N ILE A 158 9.89 34.52 9.36
CA ILE A 158 9.79 35.96 9.69
C ILE A 158 11.21 36.47 10.00
#